data_241bad4df24a9fae8942dd44ec66b995
#
_entry.id   241bad4df24a9fae8942dd44ec66b995
#
_cell.length_a   1.000
_cell.length_b   1.000
_cell.length_c   1.000
_cell.angle_alpha   90.00
_cell.angle_beta   90.00
_cell.angle_gamma   90.00
#
_symmetry.space_group_name_H-M   'P 1'
#
loop_
_entity.id
_entity.type
_entity.pdbx_description
1 polymer ?
#
loop_
_entity_poly.entity_id
_entity_poly.type
_entity_poly.pdbx_seq_one_letter_code
_entity_poly.pdbx_strand_id
1 'polypeptide(L)'
;MIKGGQITPNLVDRAKTLIKRYFDDKGFKNADVIITQRDDPEKKNEVIVNIDIDKKEKVKVHQITIVGNEALTTKKLKRVMKKTNEKGKLLNLFRTKKFIEDNYEADKQLIIDKYNELGYRDAIIVTDSIKPYDDRTVDIFMQIEEGQKYYLRNVTWVGNTLYPSEQLNFLLQMKKGDVYNQKLLEERTMTDDDAIGNLYYNNGYLFYSLEPVEVNIVGDSIDLEMRIYEGRQATINKVSINGNDRLYENVVRRELPYPVRANFFSVKTDAFHA
;
A
#
# COMPACT_ATOMS: atom_id res chain seq x y z
N MET A 1 21.11 -20.65 6.41
CA MET A 1 22.13 -21.64 6.82
C MET A 1 23.32 -20.91 7.39
N ILE A 2 23.86 -21.36 8.52
CA ILE A 2 25.00 -20.74 9.21
C ILE A 2 26.06 -21.83 9.38
N LYS A 3 27.33 -21.48 9.20
CA LYS A 3 28.46 -22.42 9.44
C LYS A 3 28.39 -22.95 10.87
N GLY A 4 28.50 -24.27 11.04
CA GLY A 4 28.36 -24.97 12.33
C GLY A 4 26.92 -25.25 12.78
N GLY A 5 25.90 -24.86 12.01
CA GLY A 5 24.51 -25.20 12.29
C GLY A 5 24.14 -26.60 11.81
N GLN A 6 23.13 -27.21 12.46
CA GLN A 6 22.58 -28.49 12.02
C GLN A 6 21.88 -28.37 10.67
N ILE A 7 22.10 -29.35 9.80
CA ILE A 7 21.41 -29.43 8.51
C ILE A 7 20.27 -30.41 8.57
N THR A 8 19.10 -29.98 8.11
CA THR A 8 17.89 -30.81 8.00
C THR A 8 17.30 -30.64 6.60
N PRO A 9 16.58 -31.68 6.06
CA PRO A 9 15.89 -31.56 4.78
C PRO A 9 14.99 -30.33 4.70
N ASN A 10 14.23 -30.05 5.75
CA ASN A 10 13.37 -28.88 5.84
C ASN A 10 14.17 -27.54 5.74
N LEU A 11 15.36 -27.46 6.34
CA LEU A 11 16.20 -26.28 6.23
C LEU A 11 16.71 -26.08 4.80
N VAL A 12 17.00 -27.15 4.08
CA VAL A 12 17.42 -27.12 2.66
C VAL A 12 16.29 -26.64 1.78
N ASP A 13 15.08 -27.20 1.92
CA ASP A 13 13.90 -26.82 1.15
C ASP A 13 13.49 -25.38 1.41
N ARG A 14 13.52 -24.95 2.67
CA ARG A 14 13.26 -23.55 3.04
C ARG A 14 14.30 -22.60 2.43
N ALA A 15 15.57 -22.97 2.45
CA ALA A 15 16.63 -22.16 1.83
C ALA A 15 16.42 -22.05 0.31
N LYS A 16 16.10 -23.17 -0.37
CA LYS A 16 15.78 -23.20 -1.79
C LYS A 16 14.61 -22.25 -2.12
N THR A 17 13.53 -22.32 -1.34
CA THR A 17 12.35 -21.47 -1.49
C THR A 17 12.68 -19.98 -1.31
N LEU A 18 13.43 -19.64 -0.26
CA LEU A 18 13.83 -18.25 0.01
C LEU A 18 14.73 -17.69 -1.10
N ILE A 19 15.67 -18.49 -1.61
CA ILE A 19 16.54 -18.07 -2.72
C ILE A 19 15.73 -17.86 -4.00
N LYS A 20 14.82 -18.81 -4.34
CA LYS A 20 13.93 -18.63 -5.49
C LYS A 20 13.10 -17.37 -5.37
N ARG A 21 12.45 -17.13 -4.23
CA ARG A 21 11.67 -15.92 -3.98
C ARG A 21 12.52 -14.64 -4.14
N TYR A 22 13.74 -14.62 -3.62
CA TYR A 22 14.65 -13.50 -3.82
C TYR A 22 14.90 -13.19 -5.31
N PHE A 23 15.06 -14.23 -6.14
CA PHE A 23 15.27 -14.03 -7.59
C PHE A 23 13.98 -13.64 -8.31
N ASP A 24 12.80 -14.16 -7.90
CA ASP A 24 11.48 -13.74 -8.39
C ASP A 24 11.27 -12.24 -8.17
N ASP A 25 11.54 -11.72 -6.97
CA ASP A 25 11.46 -10.29 -6.61
C ASP A 25 12.38 -9.41 -7.48
N LYS A 26 13.42 -10.01 -8.07
CA LYS A 26 14.33 -9.36 -9.02
C LYS A 26 13.90 -9.53 -10.48
N GLY A 27 12.81 -10.28 -10.74
CA GLY A 27 12.26 -10.55 -12.07
C GLY A 27 12.86 -11.77 -12.77
N PHE A 28 13.56 -12.65 -12.05
CA PHE A 28 14.13 -13.90 -12.56
C PHE A 28 13.22 -15.09 -12.20
N LYS A 29 11.99 -15.08 -12.68
CA LYS A 29 10.93 -16.06 -12.34
C LYS A 29 11.32 -17.51 -12.62
N ASN A 30 12.20 -17.74 -13.59
CA ASN A 30 12.67 -19.06 -14.01
C ASN A 30 14.01 -19.46 -13.37
N ALA A 31 14.42 -18.79 -12.28
CA ALA A 31 15.65 -19.12 -11.58
C ALA A 31 15.62 -20.58 -11.07
N ASP A 32 16.67 -21.33 -11.40
CA ASP A 32 16.86 -22.67 -10.90
C ASP A 32 17.89 -22.69 -9.75
N VAL A 33 17.55 -23.38 -8.66
CA VAL A 33 18.37 -23.45 -7.44
C VAL A 33 18.55 -24.91 -7.09
N ILE A 34 19.79 -25.38 -7.18
CA ILE A 34 20.19 -26.75 -6.83
C ILE A 34 21.04 -26.69 -5.57
N ILE A 35 20.63 -27.38 -4.53
CA ILE A 35 21.38 -27.52 -3.27
C ILE A 35 21.81 -28.95 -3.14
N THR A 36 23.13 -29.18 -3.14
CA THR A 36 23.73 -30.50 -2.98
C THR A 36 24.51 -30.54 -1.68
N GLN A 37 24.58 -31.74 -1.09
CA GLN A 37 25.30 -32.01 0.15
C GLN A 37 26.32 -33.13 -0.10
N ARG A 38 27.51 -33.01 0.46
CA ARG A 38 28.54 -34.07 0.49
C ARG A 38 29.22 -34.04 1.83
N ASP A 39 29.68 -35.22 2.28
CA ASP A 39 30.48 -35.30 3.49
C ASP A 39 31.80 -34.50 3.35
N ASP A 40 32.20 -33.87 4.45
CA ASP A 40 33.48 -33.18 4.49
C ASP A 40 34.60 -34.23 4.68
N PRO A 41 35.53 -34.39 3.72
CA PRO A 41 36.59 -35.38 3.82
C PRO A 41 37.62 -35.07 4.94
N GLU A 42 37.67 -33.87 5.44
CA GLU A 42 38.61 -33.46 6.50
C GLU A 42 38.01 -33.52 7.90
N LYS A 43 36.64 -33.57 8.00
CA LYS A 43 35.96 -33.45 9.28
C LYS A 43 34.84 -34.46 9.45
N LYS A 44 34.95 -35.31 10.47
CA LYS A 44 33.88 -36.25 10.83
C LYS A 44 32.60 -35.55 11.26
N ASN A 45 31.46 -36.00 10.74
CA ASN A 45 30.11 -35.49 11.02
C ASN A 45 29.85 -34.05 10.54
N GLU A 46 30.64 -33.52 9.64
CA GLU A 46 30.38 -32.26 8.95
C GLU A 46 30.03 -32.51 7.47
N VAL A 47 29.16 -31.68 6.90
CA VAL A 47 28.80 -31.75 5.49
C VAL A 47 29.11 -30.38 4.81
N ILE A 48 29.58 -30.48 3.58
CA ILE A 48 29.73 -29.33 2.70
C ILE A 48 28.44 -29.15 1.89
N VAL A 49 27.82 -28.00 1.98
CA VAL A 49 26.61 -27.65 1.23
C VAL A 49 27.03 -26.77 0.06
N ASN A 50 26.78 -27.22 -1.16
CA ASN A 50 26.94 -26.44 -2.39
C ASN A 50 25.58 -25.91 -2.84
N ILE A 51 25.52 -24.63 -3.16
CA ILE A 51 24.31 -23.97 -3.68
C ILE A 51 24.65 -23.44 -5.07
N ASP A 52 24.12 -24.10 -6.09
CA ASP A 52 24.26 -23.72 -7.49
C ASP A 52 23.02 -22.97 -7.93
N ILE A 53 23.21 -21.78 -8.50
CA ILE A 53 22.10 -20.89 -8.88
C ILE A 53 22.26 -20.53 -10.35
N ASP A 54 21.33 -21.00 -11.17
CA ASP A 54 21.14 -20.51 -12.54
C ASP A 54 19.93 -19.56 -12.55
N LYS A 55 20.20 -18.27 -12.51
CA LYS A 55 19.17 -17.23 -12.44
C LYS A 55 18.34 -17.10 -13.72
N LYS A 56 18.77 -17.70 -14.85
CA LYS A 56 18.18 -17.52 -16.18
C LYS A 56 18.04 -16.03 -16.55
N GLU A 57 17.21 -15.73 -17.57
CA GLU A 57 16.92 -14.34 -17.93
C GLU A 57 15.70 -13.80 -17.20
N LYS A 58 15.61 -12.47 -17.15
CA LYS A 58 14.42 -11.81 -16.59
C LYS A 58 13.21 -12.02 -17.47
N VAL A 59 12.12 -12.47 -16.87
CA VAL A 59 10.84 -12.61 -17.55
C VAL A 59 10.22 -11.21 -17.77
N LYS A 60 9.66 -10.97 -18.97
CA LYS A 60 9.01 -9.72 -19.37
C LYS A 60 7.55 -9.98 -19.70
N VAL A 61 6.74 -8.94 -19.71
CA VAL A 61 5.35 -9.05 -20.14
C VAL A 61 5.29 -8.90 -21.67
N HIS A 62 4.74 -9.91 -22.36
CA HIS A 62 4.47 -9.88 -23.78
C HIS A 62 3.19 -9.09 -24.06
N GLN A 63 2.08 -9.53 -23.49
CA GLN A 63 0.77 -8.90 -23.69
C GLN A 63 -0.05 -8.91 -22.39
N ILE A 64 -0.88 -7.87 -22.19
CA ILE A 64 -1.89 -7.79 -21.15
C ILE A 64 -3.25 -7.71 -21.83
N THR A 65 -4.11 -8.69 -21.58
CA THR A 65 -5.48 -8.72 -22.08
C THR A 65 -6.43 -8.46 -20.92
N ILE A 66 -7.28 -7.44 -21.05
CA ILE A 66 -8.28 -7.08 -20.04
C ILE A 66 -9.65 -7.15 -20.72
N VAL A 67 -10.59 -7.84 -20.11
CA VAL A 67 -11.97 -8.01 -20.58
C VAL A 67 -12.97 -7.61 -19.50
N GLY A 68 -14.22 -7.30 -19.88
CA GLY A 68 -15.27 -6.87 -18.95
C GLY A 68 -15.18 -5.39 -18.56
N ASN A 69 -14.26 -4.64 -19.14
CA ASN A 69 -14.03 -3.22 -18.87
C ASN A 69 -14.79 -2.34 -19.89
N GLU A 70 -16.05 -2.00 -19.58
CA GLU A 70 -16.91 -1.18 -20.44
C GLU A 70 -16.76 0.32 -20.13
N ALA A 71 -16.75 0.71 -18.87
CA ALA A 71 -16.62 2.11 -18.42
C ALA A 71 -15.22 2.68 -18.63
N LEU A 72 -14.19 1.85 -18.59
CA LEU A 72 -12.80 2.25 -18.78
C LEU A 72 -12.17 1.50 -19.94
N THR A 73 -11.57 2.23 -20.87
CA THR A 73 -10.85 1.59 -21.99
C THR A 73 -9.64 0.81 -21.48
N THR A 74 -9.33 -0.33 -22.09
CA THR A 74 -8.12 -1.14 -21.82
C THR A 74 -6.85 -0.31 -21.84
N LYS A 75 -6.76 0.69 -22.74
CA LYS A 75 -5.61 1.62 -22.80
C LYS A 75 -5.49 2.46 -21.54
N LYS A 76 -6.61 2.92 -20.95
CA LYS A 76 -6.61 3.71 -19.71
C LYS A 76 -6.20 2.83 -18.54
N LEU A 77 -6.73 1.61 -18.43
CA LEU A 77 -6.36 0.64 -17.41
C LEU A 77 -4.87 0.28 -17.46
N LYS A 78 -4.33 -0.02 -18.64
CA LYS A 78 -2.88 -0.26 -18.82
C LYS A 78 -2.00 0.93 -18.42
N ARG A 79 -2.52 2.17 -18.50
CA ARG A 79 -1.78 3.35 -18.01
C ARG A 79 -1.78 3.47 -16.49
N VAL A 80 -2.83 3.00 -15.84
CA VAL A 80 -2.95 2.95 -14.37
C VAL A 80 -1.94 1.97 -13.80
N MET A 81 -1.69 0.85 -14.49
CA MET A 81 -0.63 -0.10 -14.13
C MET A 81 0.74 0.57 -14.28
N LYS A 82 1.38 0.92 -13.17
CA LYS A 82 2.63 1.71 -13.16
C LYS A 82 3.88 0.84 -13.33
N LYS A 83 3.83 -0.38 -12.81
CA LYS A 83 5.01 -1.25 -12.66
C LYS A 83 5.00 -2.44 -13.64
N THR A 84 3.83 -2.88 -14.10
CA THR A 84 3.64 -4.01 -15.03
C THR A 84 3.32 -3.48 -16.42
N ASN A 85 4.25 -3.60 -17.38
CA ASN A 85 4.12 -2.99 -18.70
C ASN A 85 4.55 -3.94 -19.82
N GLU A 86 3.83 -3.91 -20.95
CA GLU A 86 4.13 -4.71 -22.12
C GLU A 86 5.45 -4.35 -22.77
N LYS A 87 6.18 -5.36 -23.26
CA LYS A 87 7.42 -5.22 -24.03
C LYS A 87 7.13 -4.61 -25.42
N GLY A 88 8.02 -3.75 -25.91
CA GLY A 88 8.01 -3.33 -27.31
C GLY A 88 7.11 -2.16 -27.67
N LYS A 89 6.30 -1.61 -26.76
CA LYS A 89 5.50 -0.40 -27.06
C LYS A 89 6.32 0.87 -26.87
N LEU A 90 6.29 1.77 -27.86
CA LEU A 90 7.05 3.04 -27.87
C LEU A 90 6.73 3.90 -26.63
N LEU A 91 5.48 3.88 -26.15
CA LEU A 91 5.03 4.61 -24.98
C LEU A 91 5.63 4.10 -23.66
N ASN A 92 6.23 2.90 -23.66
CA ASN A 92 6.82 2.24 -22.49
C ASN A 92 8.35 2.27 -22.50
N LEU A 93 9.00 3.18 -23.24
CA LEU A 93 10.46 3.21 -23.39
C LEU A 93 11.20 3.31 -22.05
N PHE A 94 10.64 4.09 -21.11
CA PHE A 94 11.22 4.36 -19.78
C PHE A 94 10.56 3.56 -18.65
N ARG A 95 9.60 2.67 -18.95
CA ARG A 95 8.90 1.87 -17.94
C ARG A 95 9.54 0.50 -17.77
N THR A 96 9.46 -0.03 -16.55
CA THR A 96 9.90 -1.39 -16.24
C THR A 96 9.06 -2.40 -17.02
N LYS A 97 9.72 -3.30 -17.75
CA LYS A 97 9.08 -4.34 -18.59
C LYS A 97 9.23 -5.73 -18.02
N LYS A 98 10.00 -5.89 -16.93
CA LYS A 98 10.16 -7.14 -16.21
C LYS A 98 8.89 -7.44 -15.44
N PHE A 99 8.48 -8.71 -15.46
CA PHE A 99 7.39 -9.19 -14.65
C PHE A 99 7.88 -9.46 -13.22
N ILE A 100 7.23 -8.88 -12.24
CA ILE A 100 7.43 -9.13 -10.80
C ILE A 100 6.04 -9.26 -10.20
N GLU A 101 5.77 -10.36 -9.52
CA GLU A 101 4.43 -10.71 -9.03
C GLU A 101 3.90 -9.66 -8.04
N ASP A 102 4.70 -9.24 -7.05
CA ASP A 102 4.31 -8.19 -6.09
C ASP A 102 3.95 -6.85 -6.77
N ASN A 103 4.65 -6.52 -7.87
CA ASN A 103 4.33 -5.32 -8.64
C ASN A 103 3.02 -5.46 -9.40
N TYR A 104 2.73 -6.67 -9.88
CA TYR A 104 1.48 -6.97 -10.58
C TYR A 104 0.30 -6.94 -9.61
N GLU A 105 0.44 -7.50 -8.41
CA GLU A 105 -0.58 -7.39 -7.35
C GLU A 105 -0.86 -5.93 -6.99
N ALA A 106 0.19 -5.12 -6.80
CA ALA A 106 0.02 -3.69 -6.55
C ALA A 106 -0.67 -2.95 -7.73
N ASP A 107 -0.38 -3.33 -8.97
CA ASP A 107 -1.02 -2.74 -10.14
C ASP A 107 -2.49 -3.18 -10.30
N LYS A 108 -2.86 -4.38 -9.86
CA LYS A 108 -4.28 -4.81 -9.77
C LYS A 108 -5.05 -3.93 -8.80
N GLN A 109 -4.47 -3.63 -7.63
CA GLN A 109 -5.09 -2.71 -6.67
C GLN A 109 -5.30 -1.32 -7.26
N LEU A 110 -4.31 -0.78 -7.97
CA LEU A 110 -4.45 0.52 -8.66
C LEU A 110 -5.60 0.54 -9.69
N ILE A 111 -5.89 -0.59 -10.33
CA ILE A 111 -7.04 -0.71 -11.24
C ILE A 111 -8.35 -0.59 -10.45
N ILE A 112 -8.49 -1.32 -9.34
CA ILE A 112 -9.67 -1.25 -8.48
C ILE A 112 -9.84 0.16 -7.88
N ASP A 113 -8.76 0.75 -7.36
CA ASP A 113 -8.78 2.13 -6.85
C ASP A 113 -9.27 3.13 -7.93
N LYS A 114 -8.89 2.89 -9.21
CA LYS A 114 -9.36 3.73 -10.31
C LYS A 114 -10.85 3.59 -10.59
N TYR A 115 -11.41 2.40 -10.45
CA TYR A 115 -12.84 2.18 -10.53
C TYR A 115 -13.58 2.82 -9.35
N ASN A 116 -13.07 2.65 -8.14
CA ASN A 116 -13.61 3.26 -6.93
C ASN A 116 -13.61 4.80 -6.99
N GLU A 117 -12.56 5.40 -7.55
CA GLU A 117 -12.48 6.85 -7.81
C GLU A 117 -13.59 7.34 -8.76
N LEU A 118 -14.08 6.48 -9.65
CA LEU A 118 -15.12 6.79 -10.61
C LEU A 118 -16.53 6.38 -10.16
N GLY A 119 -16.65 5.87 -8.94
CA GLY A 119 -17.93 5.47 -8.34
C GLY A 119 -18.30 3.99 -8.54
N TYR A 120 -17.45 3.21 -9.15
CA TYR A 120 -17.67 1.77 -9.31
C TYR A 120 -17.13 1.03 -8.07
N ARG A 121 -17.84 1.18 -6.97
CA ARG A 121 -17.48 0.67 -5.65
C ARG A 121 -17.32 -0.86 -5.61
N ASP A 122 -18.17 -1.57 -6.35
CA ASP A 122 -18.23 -3.03 -6.37
C ASP A 122 -17.32 -3.64 -7.46
N ALA A 123 -16.47 -2.82 -8.09
CA ALA A 123 -15.56 -3.30 -9.12
C ALA A 123 -14.56 -4.31 -8.55
N ILE A 124 -14.47 -5.47 -9.18
CA ILE A 124 -13.57 -6.56 -8.79
C ILE A 124 -12.86 -7.16 -10.00
N ILE A 125 -11.69 -7.73 -9.76
CA ILE A 125 -11.03 -8.64 -10.70
C ILE A 125 -11.49 -10.05 -10.38
N VAL A 126 -12.38 -10.59 -11.23
CA VAL A 126 -13.00 -11.90 -11.00
C VAL A 126 -11.99 -13.02 -11.19
N THR A 127 -11.18 -12.90 -12.22
CA THR A 127 -10.14 -13.87 -12.51
C THR A 127 -8.95 -13.18 -13.17
N ASP A 128 -7.76 -13.66 -12.87
CA ASP A 128 -6.56 -13.32 -13.60
C ASP A 128 -5.68 -14.56 -13.81
N SER A 129 -4.90 -14.54 -14.86
CA SER A 129 -3.96 -15.61 -15.13
C SER A 129 -2.70 -15.11 -15.82
N ILE A 130 -1.58 -15.75 -15.49
CA ILE A 130 -0.27 -15.48 -16.05
C ILE A 130 0.19 -16.76 -16.72
N LYS A 131 0.34 -16.72 -18.06
CA LYS A 131 0.75 -17.87 -18.85
C LYS A 131 2.09 -17.61 -19.53
N PRO A 132 3.04 -18.55 -19.54
CA PRO A 132 4.22 -18.44 -20.38
C PRO A 132 3.82 -18.29 -21.85
N TYR A 133 4.37 -17.28 -22.52
CA TYR A 133 4.28 -17.13 -23.96
C TYR A 133 5.50 -17.76 -24.64
N ASP A 134 6.68 -17.47 -24.10
CA ASP A 134 7.96 -18.07 -24.45
C ASP A 134 8.87 -18.19 -23.21
N ASP A 135 10.12 -18.64 -23.37
CA ASP A 135 11.07 -18.82 -22.26
C ASP A 135 11.39 -17.52 -21.50
N ARG A 136 11.06 -16.35 -22.04
CA ARG A 136 11.45 -15.03 -21.54
C ARG A 136 10.27 -14.08 -21.35
N THR A 137 9.06 -14.50 -21.76
CA THR A 137 7.89 -13.63 -21.69
C THR A 137 6.65 -14.36 -21.22
N VAL A 138 5.73 -13.59 -20.61
CA VAL A 138 4.43 -14.06 -20.15
C VAL A 138 3.30 -13.23 -20.74
N ASP A 139 2.16 -13.86 -20.97
CA ASP A 139 0.88 -13.23 -21.23
C ASP A 139 0.08 -13.13 -19.94
N ILE A 140 -0.50 -11.97 -19.71
CA ILE A 140 -1.39 -11.69 -18.59
C ILE A 140 -2.82 -11.54 -19.12
N PHE A 141 -3.74 -12.30 -18.56
CA PHE A 141 -5.17 -12.16 -18.78
C PHE A 141 -5.85 -11.70 -17.49
N MET A 142 -6.78 -10.76 -17.59
CA MET A 142 -7.54 -10.23 -16.48
C MET A 142 -8.99 -10.03 -16.89
N GLN A 143 -9.93 -10.51 -16.09
CA GLN A 143 -11.36 -10.29 -16.24
C GLN A 143 -11.86 -9.40 -15.11
N ILE A 144 -12.50 -8.29 -15.48
CA ILE A 144 -13.05 -7.31 -14.54
C ILE A 144 -14.58 -7.41 -14.58
N GLU A 145 -15.18 -7.30 -13.42
CA GLU A 145 -16.61 -7.03 -13.25
C GLU A 145 -16.72 -5.65 -12.59
N GLU A 146 -17.26 -4.68 -13.33
CA GLU A 146 -17.25 -3.27 -12.91
C GLU A 146 -18.32 -2.97 -11.86
N GLY A 147 -19.42 -3.75 -11.84
CA GLY A 147 -20.59 -3.44 -11.05
C GLY A 147 -21.32 -2.18 -11.54
N GLN A 148 -22.17 -1.63 -10.71
CA GLN A 148 -22.86 -0.39 -11.05
C GLN A 148 -22.12 0.83 -10.48
N LYS A 149 -22.41 2.01 -11.08
CA LYS A 149 -21.87 3.28 -10.60
C LYS A 149 -22.76 3.85 -9.52
N TYR A 150 -22.15 4.28 -8.41
CA TYR A 150 -22.86 4.83 -7.25
C TYR A 150 -22.66 6.34 -7.11
N TYR A 151 -23.67 6.98 -6.52
CA TYR A 151 -23.71 8.41 -6.22
C TYR A 151 -24.00 8.64 -4.74
N LEU A 152 -23.47 9.72 -4.19
CA LEU A 152 -23.71 10.11 -2.81
C LEU A 152 -25.10 10.76 -2.69
N ARG A 153 -25.99 10.16 -1.91
CA ARG A 153 -27.34 10.70 -1.67
C ARG A 153 -27.39 11.61 -0.45
N ASN A 154 -26.75 11.20 0.64
CA ASN A 154 -26.70 11.97 1.87
C ASN A 154 -25.43 11.69 2.65
N VAL A 155 -24.96 12.68 3.45
CA VAL A 155 -23.87 12.54 4.42
C VAL A 155 -24.39 13.03 5.76
N THR A 156 -24.34 12.19 6.77
CA THR A 156 -24.68 12.50 8.15
C THR A 156 -23.49 12.32 9.07
N TRP A 157 -23.37 13.14 10.09
CA TRP A 157 -22.30 13.09 11.07
C TRP A 157 -22.87 12.67 12.43
N VAL A 158 -22.17 11.77 13.12
CA VAL A 158 -22.55 11.27 14.43
C VAL A 158 -21.32 11.30 15.35
N GLY A 159 -21.47 11.89 16.52
CA GLY A 159 -20.40 11.97 17.53
C GLY A 159 -19.50 13.20 17.42
N ASN A 160 -19.73 14.09 16.46
CA ASN A 160 -19.00 15.34 16.26
C ASN A 160 -19.48 16.45 17.21
N THR A 161 -18.95 16.52 18.42
CA THR A 161 -19.34 17.52 19.43
C THR A 161 -18.45 18.77 19.38
N LEU A 162 -17.20 18.65 18.90
CA LEU A 162 -16.22 19.73 18.85
C LEU A 162 -16.34 20.59 17.59
N TYR A 163 -16.62 19.97 16.48
CA TYR A 163 -16.70 20.65 15.18
C TYR A 163 -18.09 20.47 14.57
N PRO A 164 -18.73 21.56 14.10
CA PRO A 164 -20.02 21.49 13.48
C PRO A 164 -20.00 20.74 12.16
N SER A 165 -21.10 20.06 11.82
CA SER A 165 -21.22 19.26 10.59
C SER A 165 -20.95 20.07 9.32
N GLU A 166 -21.24 21.37 9.30
CA GLU A 166 -20.96 22.27 8.18
C GLU A 166 -19.47 22.41 7.90
N GLN A 167 -18.65 22.52 8.94
CA GLN A 167 -17.19 22.57 8.82
C GLN A 167 -16.64 21.23 8.32
N LEU A 168 -17.13 20.12 8.85
CA LEU A 168 -16.71 18.78 8.43
C LEU A 168 -17.11 18.48 6.97
N ASN A 169 -18.31 18.90 6.56
CA ASN A 169 -18.74 18.82 5.15
C ASN A 169 -17.85 19.65 4.22
N PHE A 170 -17.43 20.84 4.67
CA PHE A 170 -16.52 21.68 3.88
C PHE A 170 -15.18 20.98 3.67
N LEU A 171 -14.63 20.32 4.70
CA LEU A 171 -13.38 19.57 4.61
C LEU A 171 -13.52 18.29 3.80
N LEU A 172 -14.66 17.61 3.91
CA LEU A 172 -14.92 16.37 3.18
C LEU A 172 -14.94 16.56 1.66
N GLN A 173 -15.39 17.73 1.19
CA GLN A 173 -15.47 18.09 -0.24
C GLN A 173 -16.32 17.14 -1.08
N MET A 174 -17.25 16.39 -0.47
CA MET A 174 -18.21 15.54 -1.14
C MET A 174 -19.63 16.02 -0.85
N LYS A 175 -20.46 16.11 -1.89
CA LYS A 175 -21.82 16.67 -1.81
C LYS A 175 -22.84 15.68 -2.33
N LYS A 176 -24.07 15.85 -1.92
CA LYS A 176 -25.22 15.13 -2.47
C LYS A 176 -25.25 15.25 -4.00
N GLY A 177 -25.34 14.09 -4.68
CA GLY A 177 -25.35 13.98 -6.13
C GLY A 177 -23.97 13.77 -6.75
N ASP A 178 -22.88 13.92 -5.99
CA ASP A 178 -21.54 13.60 -6.46
C ASP A 178 -21.39 12.09 -6.66
N VAL A 179 -20.48 11.72 -7.53
CA VAL A 179 -20.07 10.32 -7.66
C VAL A 179 -19.47 9.84 -6.33
N TYR A 180 -19.88 8.66 -5.88
CA TYR A 180 -19.31 8.07 -4.67
C TYR A 180 -17.84 7.68 -4.89
N ASN A 181 -16.96 8.61 -4.57
CA ASN A 181 -15.52 8.48 -4.75
C ASN A 181 -14.87 8.02 -3.44
N GLN A 182 -14.69 6.70 -3.31
CA GLN A 182 -14.13 6.09 -2.10
C GLN A 182 -12.69 6.54 -1.83
N LYS A 183 -11.90 6.77 -2.88
CA LYS A 183 -10.55 7.27 -2.74
C LYS A 183 -10.52 8.70 -2.18
N LEU A 184 -11.36 9.59 -2.71
CA LEU A 184 -11.50 10.94 -2.18
C LEU A 184 -11.96 10.93 -0.72
N LEU A 185 -12.90 10.03 -0.38
CA LEU A 185 -13.35 9.85 1.00
C LEU A 185 -12.19 9.52 1.94
N GLU A 186 -11.32 8.59 1.57
CA GLU A 186 -10.13 8.22 2.35
C GLU A 186 -9.13 9.38 2.44
N GLU A 187 -8.85 10.04 1.32
CA GLU A 187 -7.95 11.21 1.26
C GLU A 187 -8.43 12.31 2.21
N ARG A 188 -9.70 12.72 2.12
CA ARG A 188 -10.27 13.81 2.90
C ARG A 188 -10.51 13.47 4.37
N THR A 189 -10.60 12.19 4.71
CA THR A 189 -10.76 11.76 6.11
C THR A 189 -9.44 11.54 6.83
N MET A 190 -8.38 11.04 6.13
CA MET A 190 -7.18 10.54 6.79
C MET A 190 -5.85 10.98 6.19
N THR A 191 -5.70 11.02 4.85
CA THR A 191 -4.37 11.06 4.21
C THR A 191 -3.90 12.45 3.79
N ASP A 192 -4.79 13.37 3.48
CA ASP A 192 -4.44 14.72 3.09
C ASP A 192 -3.91 15.56 4.27
N ASP A 193 -3.07 16.54 3.98
CA ASP A 193 -2.55 17.47 5.00
C ASP A 193 -3.68 18.23 5.74
N ASP A 194 -4.77 18.53 5.04
CA ASP A 194 -5.98 19.17 5.56
C ASP A 194 -7.14 18.19 5.80
N ALA A 195 -6.83 16.89 5.95
CA ALA A 195 -7.83 15.87 6.27
C ALA A 195 -8.51 16.13 7.61
N ILE A 196 -9.73 15.63 7.74
CA ILE A 196 -10.52 15.76 8.97
C ILE A 196 -9.77 15.16 10.18
N GLY A 197 -9.07 14.03 10.00
CA GLY A 197 -8.25 13.44 11.05
C GLY A 197 -7.19 14.39 11.58
N ASN A 198 -6.52 15.14 10.70
CA ASN A 198 -5.49 16.09 11.08
C ASN A 198 -6.07 17.29 11.85
N LEU A 199 -7.32 17.69 11.58
CA LEU A 199 -8.00 18.70 12.40
C LEU A 199 -8.09 18.28 13.88
N TYR A 200 -8.40 17.02 14.14
CA TYR A 200 -8.46 16.48 15.49
C TYR A 200 -7.09 16.23 16.10
N TYR A 201 -6.17 15.59 15.38
CA TYR A 201 -4.82 15.27 15.86
C TYR A 201 -4.01 16.53 16.21
N ASN A 202 -4.08 17.57 15.38
CA ASN A 202 -3.40 18.84 15.60
C ASN A 202 -3.93 19.61 16.82
N ASN A 203 -5.15 19.29 17.24
CA ASN A 203 -5.76 19.83 18.46
C ASN A 203 -5.65 18.90 19.68
N GLY A 204 -4.81 17.85 19.60
CA GLY A 204 -4.49 16.98 20.73
C GLY A 204 -5.43 15.81 20.94
N TYR A 205 -6.35 15.55 20.04
CA TYR A 205 -7.29 14.41 20.13
C TYR A 205 -6.66 13.16 19.55
N LEU A 206 -5.65 12.61 20.23
CA LEU A 206 -4.84 11.48 19.74
C LEU A 206 -5.61 10.16 19.67
N PHE A 207 -6.72 10.04 20.35
CA PHE A 207 -7.59 8.86 20.38
C PHE A 207 -8.82 9.02 19.47
N TYR A 208 -8.80 10.04 18.64
CA TYR A 208 -9.81 10.24 17.61
C TYR A 208 -9.87 9.07 16.63
N SER A 209 -11.07 8.71 16.24
CA SER A 209 -11.33 7.81 15.10
C SER A 209 -12.55 8.27 14.32
N LEU A 210 -12.51 8.04 13.02
CA LEU A 210 -13.61 8.28 12.10
C LEU A 210 -13.87 7.00 11.30
N GLU A 211 -15.11 6.55 11.30
CA GLU A 211 -15.56 5.40 10.54
C GLU A 211 -16.70 5.82 9.59
N PRO A 212 -16.43 5.89 8.27
CA PRO A 212 -17.48 6.06 7.28
C PRO A 212 -18.31 4.77 7.15
N VAL A 213 -19.61 4.85 7.35
CA VAL A 213 -20.52 3.71 7.28
C VAL A 213 -21.60 3.96 6.22
N GLU A 214 -21.73 3.05 5.29
CA GLU A 214 -22.82 3.06 4.32
C GLU A 214 -24.08 2.50 4.98
N VAL A 215 -24.97 3.40 5.40
CA VAL A 215 -26.15 3.00 6.19
C VAL A 215 -27.33 2.60 5.34
N ASN A 216 -27.40 3.06 4.10
CA ASN A 216 -28.50 2.72 3.20
C ASN A 216 -28.08 2.86 1.73
N ILE A 217 -28.50 1.90 0.91
CA ILE A 217 -28.28 1.89 -0.54
C ILE A 217 -29.63 1.75 -1.23
N VAL A 218 -30.02 2.73 -2.01
CA VAL A 218 -31.27 2.75 -2.77
C VAL A 218 -30.97 2.94 -4.25
N GLY A 219 -31.10 1.86 -5.01
CA GLY A 219 -30.70 1.84 -6.41
C GLY A 219 -29.19 2.10 -6.56
N ASP A 220 -28.84 3.21 -7.20
CA ASP A 220 -27.45 3.67 -7.42
C ASP A 220 -26.99 4.71 -6.38
N SER A 221 -27.74 4.93 -5.32
CA SER A 221 -27.53 6.04 -4.38
C SER A 221 -27.20 5.54 -2.98
N ILE A 222 -26.13 6.07 -2.38
CA ILE A 222 -25.59 5.71 -1.07
C ILE A 222 -25.83 6.82 -0.05
N ASP A 223 -26.34 6.46 1.13
CA ASP A 223 -26.32 7.30 2.33
C ASP A 223 -25.10 6.95 3.17
N LEU A 224 -24.28 7.94 3.47
CA LEU A 224 -23.08 7.81 4.26
C LEU A 224 -23.27 8.41 5.65
N GLU A 225 -22.99 7.63 6.69
CA GLU A 225 -22.92 8.08 8.06
C GLU A 225 -21.47 8.10 8.54
N MET A 226 -21.00 9.29 8.87
CA MET A 226 -19.65 9.54 9.35
C MET A 226 -19.63 9.45 10.87
N ARG A 227 -19.22 8.31 11.42
CA ARG A 227 -19.16 8.05 12.87
C ARG A 227 -17.85 8.52 13.44
N ILE A 228 -17.92 9.53 14.31
CA ILE A 228 -16.75 10.10 14.97
C ILE A 228 -16.72 9.68 16.44
N TYR A 229 -15.57 9.22 16.88
CA TYR A 229 -15.21 9.13 18.27
C TYR A 229 -14.06 10.12 18.55
N GLU A 230 -14.36 11.20 19.27
CA GLU A 230 -13.40 12.29 19.47
C GLU A 230 -12.33 11.95 20.53
N GLY A 231 -12.69 11.11 21.51
CA GLY A 231 -11.81 10.75 22.62
C GLY A 231 -11.54 11.91 23.56
N ARG A 232 -10.46 11.76 24.35
CA ARG A 232 -9.99 12.82 25.27
C ARG A 232 -8.84 13.58 24.66
N GLN A 233 -8.81 14.88 24.88
CA GLN A 233 -7.67 15.70 24.51
C GLN A 233 -6.44 15.33 25.35
N ALA A 234 -5.35 15.01 24.67
CA ALA A 234 -4.07 14.71 25.31
C ALA A 234 -3.28 16.00 25.55
N THR A 235 -2.64 16.10 26.72
CA THR A 235 -1.74 17.20 27.06
C THR A 235 -0.37 16.63 27.45
N ILE A 236 0.69 17.38 27.13
CA ILE A 236 2.06 16.97 27.49
C ILE A 236 2.23 17.19 29.00
N ASN A 237 2.39 16.10 29.75
CA ASN A 237 2.65 16.17 31.17
C ASN A 237 4.15 16.38 31.46
N LYS A 238 5.04 15.69 30.74
CA LYS A 238 6.49 15.74 30.98
C LYS A 238 7.25 15.55 29.67
N VAL A 239 8.28 16.35 29.48
CA VAL A 239 9.27 16.18 28.41
C VAL A 239 10.58 15.76 29.06
N SER A 240 11.11 14.59 28.71
CA SER A 240 12.42 14.10 29.11
C SER A 240 13.39 14.19 27.95
N ILE A 241 14.55 14.76 28.15
CA ILE A 241 15.61 14.90 27.15
C ILE A 241 16.73 13.94 27.54
N ASN A 242 17.16 13.08 26.64
CA ASN A 242 18.24 12.12 26.85
C ASN A 242 19.26 12.26 25.71
N GLY A 243 20.54 11.94 25.99
CA GLY A 243 21.61 12.00 25.00
C GLY A 243 22.18 13.40 24.75
N ASN A 244 21.92 14.34 25.66
CA ASN A 244 22.40 15.73 25.59
C ASN A 244 23.77 15.91 26.27
N ASP A 245 24.68 14.96 26.15
CA ASP A 245 25.99 14.93 26.86
C ASP A 245 26.88 16.15 26.59
N ARG A 246 26.66 16.86 25.49
CA ARG A 246 27.42 18.04 25.07
C ARG A 246 26.65 19.35 25.16
N LEU A 247 25.37 19.31 25.54
CA LEU A 247 24.50 20.49 25.64
C LEU A 247 23.74 20.50 26.96
N TYR A 248 23.62 21.66 27.59
CA TYR A 248 22.74 21.80 28.75
C TYR A 248 21.27 21.59 28.34
N GLU A 249 20.51 20.95 29.19
CA GLU A 249 19.09 20.62 28.95
C GLU A 249 18.24 21.87 28.64
N ASN A 250 18.53 23.01 29.30
CA ASN A 250 17.84 24.28 29.09
C ASN A 250 18.04 24.83 27.65
N VAL A 251 19.18 24.56 27.01
CA VAL A 251 19.45 24.97 25.64
C VAL A 251 18.56 24.18 24.68
N VAL A 252 18.49 22.87 24.88
CA VAL A 252 17.62 22.00 24.07
C VAL A 252 16.16 22.34 24.28
N ARG A 253 15.72 22.56 25.53
CA ARG A 253 14.32 22.92 25.82
C ARG A 253 13.88 24.22 25.18
N ARG A 254 14.78 25.22 25.07
CA ARG A 254 14.46 26.50 24.43
C ARG A 254 14.15 26.37 22.94
N GLU A 255 14.77 25.40 22.28
CA GLU A 255 14.56 25.16 20.85
C GLU A 255 13.33 24.29 20.55
N LEU A 256 12.69 23.72 21.61
CA LEU A 256 11.44 22.98 21.42
C LEU A 256 10.31 23.99 21.13
N PRO A 257 9.53 23.79 20.08
CA PRO A 257 8.46 24.72 19.66
C PRO A 257 7.26 24.73 20.63
N TYR A 258 7.35 24.01 21.78
CA TYR A 258 6.25 23.84 22.71
C TYR A 258 6.62 24.28 24.13
N PRO A 259 5.89 25.25 24.72
CA PRO A 259 5.91 25.43 26.16
C PRO A 259 5.35 24.18 26.85
N VAL A 260 5.87 23.79 27.99
CA VAL A 260 5.53 22.57 28.76
C VAL A 260 4.03 22.41 29.11
N ARG A 261 3.19 23.37 28.74
CA ARG A 261 1.72 23.37 28.91
C ARG A 261 0.94 23.46 27.60
N ALA A 262 1.56 23.24 26.45
CA ALA A 262 0.87 23.30 25.16
C ALA A 262 0.19 21.97 24.82
N ASN A 263 -0.97 22.07 24.20
CA ASN A 263 -1.64 20.93 23.56
C ASN A 263 -0.72 20.36 22.45
N PHE A 264 -0.85 19.07 22.19
CA PHE A 264 -0.03 18.35 21.21
C PHE A 264 -0.28 18.91 19.81
N PHE A 265 0.73 19.56 19.19
CA PHE A 265 0.69 19.91 17.77
C PHE A 265 1.57 18.92 16.98
N SER A 266 1.17 18.58 15.76
CA SER A 266 1.96 17.71 14.90
C SER A 266 3.35 18.32 14.68
N VAL A 267 4.39 17.60 15.04
CA VAL A 267 5.75 17.94 14.67
C VAL A 267 5.92 17.58 13.20
N LYS A 268 6.08 18.57 12.33
CA LYS A 268 6.67 18.31 11.01
C LYS A 268 8.07 17.76 11.26
N THR A 269 8.31 16.54 10.83
CA THR A 269 9.58 15.80 10.99
C THR A 269 10.74 16.38 10.17
N ASP A 270 10.58 17.56 9.55
CA ASP A 270 11.56 18.15 8.64
C ASP A 270 12.74 18.88 9.33
N ALA A 271 12.85 18.85 10.65
CA ALA A 271 13.85 19.64 11.39
C ALA A 271 15.10 18.87 11.87
N PHE A 272 15.28 17.59 11.51
CA PHE A 272 16.44 16.81 11.95
C PHE A 272 17.23 16.16 10.81
N HIS A 273 17.59 16.97 9.78
CA HIS A 273 18.70 16.65 8.88
C HIS A 273 19.54 17.91 8.70
N ALA A 274 20.48 18.08 9.60
CA ALA A 274 21.66 18.94 9.45
C ALA A 274 22.85 18.25 10.15
#